data_0738b89e3f6f5275c1596b06403cd57f
#
_entry.id   0738b89e3f6f5275c1596b06403cd57f
#
_cell.length_a   1.000
_cell.length_b   1.000
_cell.length_c   1.000
_cell.angle_alpha   90.00
_cell.angle_beta   90.00
_cell.angle_gamma   90.00
#
_symmetry.space_group_name_H-M   'P 1'
#
loop_
_entity.id
_entity.type
_entity.pdbx_description
1 polymer ?
#
loop_
_entity_poly.entity_id
_entity_poly.type
_entity_poly.pdbx_seq_one_letter_code
_entity_poly.pdbx_strand_id
1 'polypeptide(L)'
;VAVNPEMYSVNGYRELKATLEEGGLSLVSMDLISPLWTEGRPAIPTSLLYEYEEKYTGESVESKLTRVRKALEERHCQALVISALDEIGWLLNIRGKDVDYTPCLISYVVVEMQKCTIFVAPNKVDDAARAYLNRVGVDIADYDQVFDYLQHINAEGIMYDGGKVNEALYEAINSAVSRRVNVSPSPVLKMQSVKNDTELAGERIAMRKDAVALTRFFYWLEKEALKTPQTEITLAAKLGEFRAMGENYTDDSFCTIAGWKGNGAIVHYHATPEECAKIEGDGVLLLDSGGQYFDGTTDITRTIWVGNSDTIPAAVKRDYTLVLKGHIALARARFPKGTRGNQLDVLARQFLWAEGMTYGHGTGHGVGHFMGCHEGPQNIRTDNNPNPLQVGNICSDEPGIYRTNEYGIRIENLIAVREAKDLGAHTTGETFLEFETLTLCYYDTRMMDLSRMTAEEIQWINDYHAWVYAEVAPLLSEEEAAWLKKKCMPLAV
;
A
#
# COMPACT_ATOMS: atom_id res chain seq x y z
N VAL A 1 8.13 9.54 -33.23
CA VAL A 1 8.08 8.51 -32.20
C VAL A 1 6.71 7.85 -32.25
N ALA A 2 6.62 6.52 -32.11
CA ALA A 2 5.38 5.78 -32.07
C ALA A 2 5.21 5.10 -30.72
N VAL A 3 3.99 5.11 -30.17
CA VAL A 3 3.64 4.43 -28.91
C VAL A 3 2.29 3.74 -29.02
N ASN A 4 2.12 2.61 -28.34
CA ASN A 4 0.81 2.00 -28.20
C ASN A 4 -0.07 2.86 -27.27
N PRO A 5 -1.20 3.43 -27.74
CA PRO A 5 -2.05 4.33 -26.95
C PRO A 5 -2.73 3.63 -25.75
N GLU A 6 -2.82 2.30 -25.73
CA GLU A 6 -3.32 1.55 -24.58
C GLU A 6 -2.33 1.51 -23.40
N MET A 7 -1.03 1.75 -23.65
CA MET A 7 0.04 1.71 -22.65
C MET A 7 0.34 3.06 -21.99
N TYR A 8 -0.30 4.12 -22.42
CA TYR A 8 -0.09 5.47 -21.88
C TYR A 8 -1.39 6.04 -21.34
N SER A 9 -1.35 6.55 -20.11
CA SER A 9 -2.46 7.36 -19.61
C SER A 9 -2.61 8.63 -20.45
N VAL A 10 -3.80 9.20 -20.47
CA VAL A 10 -4.08 10.47 -21.18
C VAL A 10 -3.09 11.58 -20.81
N ASN A 11 -2.82 11.72 -19.49
CA ASN A 11 -1.89 12.73 -19.01
C ASN A 11 -0.45 12.43 -19.47
N GLY A 12 0.01 11.19 -19.31
CA GLY A 12 1.35 10.78 -19.74
C GLY A 12 1.56 10.87 -21.25
N TYR A 13 0.54 10.55 -22.06
CA TYR A 13 0.59 10.71 -23.51
C TYR A 13 0.75 12.17 -23.91
N ARG A 14 -0.02 13.07 -23.27
CA ARG A 14 0.04 14.52 -23.55
C ARG A 14 1.38 15.13 -23.13
N GLU A 15 1.90 14.72 -21.98
CA GLU A 15 3.22 15.17 -21.51
C GLU A 15 4.33 14.72 -22.46
N LEU A 16 4.34 13.45 -22.85
CA LEU A 16 5.29 12.91 -23.82
C LEU A 16 5.19 13.65 -25.16
N LYS A 17 3.96 13.89 -25.65
CA LYS A 17 3.70 14.62 -26.88
C LYS A 17 4.30 16.02 -26.83
N ALA A 18 4.02 16.78 -25.76
CA ALA A 18 4.55 18.14 -25.60
C ALA A 18 6.08 18.16 -25.57
N THR A 19 6.70 17.25 -24.81
CA THR A 19 8.17 17.11 -24.74
C THR A 19 8.80 16.81 -26.11
N LEU A 20 8.17 15.94 -26.90
CA LEU A 20 8.66 15.61 -28.25
C LEU A 20 8.50 16.77 -29.21
N GLU A 21 7.38 17.51 -29.15
CA GLU A 21 7.10 18.69 -30.00
C GLU A 21 8.11 19.81 -29.71
N GLU A 22 8.51 20.04 -28.46
CA GLU A 22 9.59 20.97 -28.09
C GLU A 22 10.93 20.58 -28.72
N GLY A 23 11.18 19.28 -28.90
CA GLY A 23 12.35 18.74 -29.59
C GLY A 23 12.21 18.68 -31.13
N GLY A 24 11.11 19.20 -31.70
CA GLY A 24 10.84 19.14 -33.14
C GLY A 24 10.44 17.77 -33.67
N LEU A 25 9.98 16.88 -32.78
CA LEU A 25 9.52 15.51 -33.11
C LEU A 25 8.00 15.41 -33.00
N SER A 26 7.41 14.43 -33.70
CA SER A 26 5.98 14.11 -33.59
C SER A 26 5.75 12.77 -32.88
N LEU A 27 4.62 12.68 -32.14
CA LEU A 27 4.12 11.45 -31.53
C LEU A 27 2.99 10.87 -32.39
N VAL A 28 3.01 9.55 -32.60
CA VAL A 28 1.99 8.79 -33.36
C VAL A 28 1.49 7.63 -32.50
N SER A 29 0.17 7.49 -32.43
CA SER A 29 -0.49 6.32 -31.80
C SER A 29 -0.38 5.11 -32.72
N MET A 30 0.52 4.18 -32.40
CA MET A 30 0.72 2.94 -33.19
C MET A 30 1.40 1.86 -32.33
N ASP A 31 0.80 0.69 -32.28
CA ASP A 31 1.44 -0.49 -31.67
C ASP A 31 2.45 -1.10 -32.63
N LEU A 32 3.73 -0.92 -32.32
CA LEU A 32 4.85 -1.51 -33.07
C LEU A 32 5.41 -2.77 -32.40
N ILE A 33 4.99 -3.10 -31.20
CA ILE A 33 5.56 -4.22 -30.43
C ILE A 33 4.76 -5.50 -30.66
N SER A 34 3.44 -5.46 -30.56
CA SER A 34 2.59 -6.67 -30.68
C SER A 34 2.80 -7.41 -32.00
N PRO A 35 2.96 -6.75 -33.17
CA PRO A 35 3.23 -7.47 -34.42
C PRO A 35 4.60 -8.14 -34.48
N LEU A 36 5.57 -7.67 -33.68
CA LEU A 36 6.95 -8.18 -33.68
C LEU A 36 7.19 -9.22 -32.59
N TRP A 37 6.53 -9.10 -31.43
CA TRP A 37 6.68 -10.02 -30.31
C TRP A 37 5.66 -11.14 -30.39
N THR A 38 5.87 -12.07 -31.28
CA THR A 38 4.97 -13.20 -31.52
C THR A 38 5.40 -14.51 -30.81
N GLU A 39 6.70 -14.63 -30.49
CA GLU A 39 7.23 -15.81 -29.79
C GLU A 39 7.56 -15.49 -28.34
N GLY A 40 7.19 -16.37 -27.40
CA GLY A 40 7.49 -16.26 -25.98
C GLY A 40 6.76 -15.10 -25.26
N ARG A 41 5.76 -14.49 -25.90
CA ARG A 41 4.95 -13.44 -25.26
C ARG A 41 4.04 -14.09 -24.20
N PRO A 42 4.07 -13.62 -22.94
CA PRO A 42 3.18 -14.13 -21.92
C PRO A 42 1.70 -13.92 -22.32
N ALA A 43 0.88 -14.90 -22.02
CA ALA A 43 -0.56 -14.73 -22.17
C ALA A 43 -1.12 -13.75 -21.13
N ILE A 44 -2.23 -13.09 -21.48
CA ILE A 44 -2.97 -12.29 -20.49
C ILE A 44 -3.44 -13.23 -19.36
N PRO A 45 -3.26 -12.86 -18.08
CA PRO A 45 -3.72 -13.65 -16.95
C PRO A 45 -5.20 -14.01 -17.04
N THR A 46 -5.55 -15.19 -16.57
CA THR A 46 -6.91 -15.76 -16.69
C THR A 46 -7.48 -16.18 -15.33
N SER A 47 -7.13 -15.48 -14.26
CA SER A 47 -7.68 -15.75 -12.94
C SER A 47 -9.19 -15.52 -12.91
N LEU A 48 -9.91 -16.34 -12.14
CA LEU A 48 -11.35 -16.17 -11.97
C LEU A 48 -11.67 -14.96 -11.10
N LEU A 49 -12.71 -14.24 -11.49
CA LEU A 49 -13.39 -13.25 -10.69
C LEU A 49 -14.14 -13.94 -9.55
N TYR A 50 -14.01 -13.42 -8.33
CA TYR A 50 -14.81 -13.86 -7.20
C TYR A 50 -15.36 -12.69 -6.38
N GLU A 51 -16.51 -12.94 -5.73
CA GLU A 51 -17.13 -11.99 -4.80
C GLU A 51 -16.22 -11.78 -3.58
N TYR A 52 -16.01 -10.53 -3.20
CA TYR A 52 -15.45 -10.15 -1.92
C TYR A 52 -16.57 -9.71 -1.00
N GLU A 53 -16.95 -10.59 -0.09
CA GLU A 53 -18.18 -10.50 0.69
C GLU A 53 -18.32 -9.21 1.50
N GLU A 54 -19.55 -8.73 1.63
CA GLU A 54 -19.88 -7.46 2.34
C GLU A 54 -19.47 -7.48 3.83
N LYS A 55 -19.36 -8.66 4.44
CA LYS A 55 -18.83 -8.79 5.81
C LYS A 55 -17.39 -8.25 5.96
N TYR A 56 -16.62 -8.18 4.87
CA TYR A 56 -15.28 -7.60 4.83
C TYR A 56 -15.27 -6.17 4.30
N THR A 57 -16.14 -5.86 3.33
CA THR A 57 -16.14 -4.54 2.68
C THR A 57 -16.98 -3.50 3.42
N GLY A 58 -17.94 -3.93 4.24
CA GLY A 58 -18.81 -3.06 5.04
C GLY A 58 -19.76 -2.15 4.24
N GLU A 59 -19.75 -2.23 2.90
CA GLU A 59 -20.61 -1.43 2.04
C GLU A 59 -21.03 -2.21 0.80
N SER A 60 -22.31 -2.19 0.45
CA SER A 60 -22.84 -2.84 -0.74
C SER A 60 -22.43 -2.13 -2.04
N VAL A 61 -22.41 -2.86 -3.16
CA VAL A 61 -22.18 -2.29 -4.50
C VAL A 61 -23.22 -1.23 -4.84
N GLU A 62 -24.48 -1.45 -4.50
CA GLU A 62 -25.56 -0.48 -4.73
C GLU A 62 -25.31 0.86 -4.04
N SER A 63 -24.86 0.83 -2.77
CA SER A 63 -24.49 2.02 -2.02
C SER A 63 -23.33 2.77 -2.70
N LYS A 64 -22.27 2.06 -3.07
CA LYS A 64 -21.10 2.63 -3.77
C LYS A 64 -21.47 3.24 -5.11
N LEU A 65 -22.28 2.55 -5.93
CA LEU A 65 -22.78 3.07 -7.20
C LEU A 65 -23.64 4.31 -7.03
N THR A 66 -24.45 4.36 -5.97
CA THR A 66 -25.27 5.56 -5.63
C THR A 66 -24.37 6.76 -5.35
N ARG A 67 -23.29 6.58 -4.61
CA ARG A 67 -22.28 7.64 -4.34
C ARG A 67 -21.60 8.12 -5.63
N VAL A 68 -21.23 7.18 -6.51
CA VAL A 68 -20.61 7.52 -7.82
C VAL A 68 -21.60 8.29 -8.70
N ARG A 69 -22.87 7.87 -8.79
CA ARG A 69 -23.89 8.55 -9.56
C ARG A 69 -24.14 9.97 -9.05
N LYS A 70 -24.12 10.17 -7.73
CA LYS A 70 -24.18 11.52 -7.15
C LYS A 70 -23.00 12.39 -7.61
N ALA A 71 -21.79 11.85 -7.64
CA ALA A 71 -20.61 12.57 -8.14
C ALA A 71 -20.73 12.91 -9.64
N LEU A 72 -21.38 12.05 -10.43
CA LEU A 72 -21.71 12.33 -11.83
C LEU A 72 -22.70 13.49 -11.97
N GLU A 73 -23.78 13.49 -11.17
CA GLU A 73 -24.78 14.58 -11.15
C GLU A 73 -24.14 15.91 -10.80
N GLU A 74 -23.30 15.97 -9.77
CA GLU A 74 -22.58 17.18 -9.34
C GLU A 74 -21.67 17.76 -10.45
N ARG A 75 -21.23 16.92 -11.37
CA ARG A 75 -20.40 17.31 -12.51
C ARG A 75 -21.16 17.39 -13.84
N HIS A 76 -22.49 17.20 -13.79
CA HIS A 76 -23.36 17.14 -14.97
C HIS A 76 -22.86 16.15 -16.03
N CYS A 77 -22.38 14.99 -15.61
CA CYS A 77 -21.96 13.87 -16.45
C CYS A 77 -22.97 12.74 -16.36
N GLN A 78 -23.06 11.91 -17.41
CA GLN A 78 -23.97 10.77 -17.46
C GLN A 78 -23.23 9.45 -17.31
N ALA A 79 -21.90 9.44 -17.48
CA ALA A 79 -21.09 8.24 -17.33
C ALA A 79 -19.72 8.54 -16.70
N LEU A 80 -19.15 7.55 -16.01
CA LEU A 80 -17.76 7.49 -15.53
C LEU A 80 -17.10 6.26 -16.14
N VAL A 81 -15.93 6.45 -16.75
CA VAL A 81 -15.08 5.36 -17.26
C VAL A 81 -13.96 5.12 -16.25
N ILE A 82 -13.82 3.86 -15.83
CA ILE A 82 -12.83 3.41 -14.84
C ILE A 82 -11.96 2.33 -15.49
N SER A 83 -10.64 2.53 -15.43
CA SER A 83 -9.63 1.57 -15.89
C SER A 83 -8.65 1.16 -14.78
N ALA A 84 -8.69 1.84 -13.63
CA ALA A 84 -7.88 1.46 -12.46
C ALA A 84 -8.45 0.19 -11.83
N LEU A 85 -7.64 -0.87 -11.79
CA LEU A 85 -8.10 -2.22 -11.40
C LEU A 85 -8.49 -2.30 -9.94
N ASP A 86 -7.80 -1.57 -9.07
CA ASP A 86 -8.10 -1.41 -7.65
C ASP A 86 -9.44 -0.71 -7.42
N GLU A 87 -9.71 0.39 -8.14
CA GLU A 87 -10.98 1.09 -8.09
C GLU A 87 -12.15 0.20 -8.54
N ILE A 88 -11.96 -0.61 -9.59
CA ILE A 88 -12.94 -1.58 -10.07
C ILE A 88 -13.20 -2.65 -9.01
N GLY A 89 -12.14 -3.22 -8.45
CA GLY A 89 -12.23 -4.23 -7.40
C GLY A 89 -12.95 -3.74 -6.15
N TRP A 90 -12.67 -2.49 -5.74
CA TRP A 90 -13.34 -1.85 -4.60
C TRP A 90 -14.80 -1.53 -4.91
N LEU A 91 -15.08 -0.91 -6.06
CA LEU A 91 -16.43 -0.47 -6.43
C LEU A 91 -17.42 -1.63 -6.53
N LEU A 92 -17.00 -2.72 -7.17
CA LEU A 92 -17.85 -3.86 -7.44
C LEU A 92 -17.76 -4.97 -6.40
N ASN A 93 -16.99 -4.81 -5.33
CA ASN A 93 -16.73 -5.84 -4.32
C ASN A 93 -16.27 -7.16 -4.97
N ILE A 94 -15.32 -7.08 -5.89
CA ILE A 94 -14.74 -8.24 -6.58
C ILE A 94 -13.23 -8.29 -6.41
N ARG A 95 -12.68 -9.49 -6.48
CA ARG A 95 -11.23 -9.72 -6.46
C ARG A 95 -10.85 -10.76 -7.51
N GLY A 96 -9.55 -10.85 -7.80
CA GLY A 96 -8.94 -11.84 -8.68
C GLY A 96 -7.44 -11.90 -8.42
N LYS A 97 -6.69 -12.56 -9.29
CA LYS A 97 -5.23 -12.75 -9.16
C LYS A 97 -4.51 -12.50 -10.47
N ASP A 98 -4.88 -11.44 -11.20
CA ASP A 98 -4.22 -11.12 -12.47
C ASP A 98 -2.93 -10.32 -12.29
N VAL A 99 -2.77 -9.68 -11.14
CA VAL A 99 -1.58 -8.89 -10.81
C VAL A 99 -0.94 -9.51 -9.56
N ASP A 100 0.36 -9.73 -9.62
CA ASP A 100 1.12 -10.26 -8.50
C ASP A 100 0.92 -9.37 -7.27
N TYR A 101 0.74 -9.97 -6.11
CA TYR A 101 0.57 -9.31 -4.82
C TYR A 101 -0.67 -8.43 -4.65
N THR A 102 -1.42 -8.18 -5.73
CA THR A 102 -2.60 -7.31 -5.70
C THR A 102 -3.83 -8.08 -6.14
N PRO A 103 -4.85 -8.25 -5.28
CA PRO A 103 -6.01 -9.08 -5.59
C PRO A 103 -7.00 -8.38 -6.53
N CYS A 104 -6.60 -8.09 -7.77
CA CYS A 104 -7.41 -7.41 -8.77
C CYS A 104 -7.45 -8.17 -10.11
N LEU A 105 -8.30 -7.71 -11.01
CA LEU A 105 -8.58 -8.28 -12.33
C LEU A 105 -8.40 -7.26 -13.44
N ILE A 106 -7.80 -7.68 -14.53
CA ILE A 106 -7.75 -6.90 -15.77
C ILE A 106 -9.17 -6.76 -16.32
N SER A 107 -9.71 -5.56 -16.24
CA SER A 107 -11.08 -5.21 -16.64
C SER A 107 -11.24 -3.71 -16.82
N TYR A 108 -12.36 -3.28 -17.40
CA TYR A 108 -12.84 -1.91 -17.42
C TYR A 108 -14.24 -1.84 -16.84
N VAL A 109 -14.63 -0.67 -16.34
CA VAL A 109 -16.01 -0.44 -15.89
C VAL A 109 -16.51 0.89 -16.46
N VAL A 110 -17.74 0.88 -16.93
CA VAL A 110 -18.49 2.08 -17.25
C VAL A 110 -19.71 2.15 -16.33
N VAL A 111 -19.75 3.19 -15.50
CA VAL A 111 -20.89 3.50 -14.64
C VAL A 111 -21.72 4.58 -15.30
N GLU A 112 -22.97 4.25 -15.63
CA GLU A 112 -23.98 5.20 -16.14
C GLU A 112 -25.02 5.46 -15.06
N MET A 113 -25.90 6.46 -15.28
CA MET A 113 -26.93 6.85 -14.31
C MET A 113 -27.90 5.70 -13.96
N GLN A 114 -28.17 4.79 -14.90
CA GLN A 114 -29.12 3.67 -14.70
C GLN A 114 -28.46 2.30 -14.87
N LYS A 115 -27.22 2.26 -15.31
CA LYS A 115 -26.53 1.02 -15.68
C LYS A 115 -25.11 1.00 -15.12
N CYS A 116 -24.56 -0.18 -14.91
CA CYS A 116 -23.14 -0.39 -14.66
C CYS A 116 -22.71 -1.60 -15.46
N THR A 117 -21.66 -1.48 -16.27
CA THR A 117 -21.14 -2.56 -17.10
C THR A 117 -19.67 -2.81 -16.80
N ILE A 118 -19.35 -4.06 -16.48
CA ILE A 118 -17.96 -4.53 -16.43
C ILE A 118 -17.56 -5.17 -17.77
N PHE A 119 -16.41 -4.79 -18.27
CA PHE A 119 -15.79 -5.35 -19.47
C PHE A 119 -14.62 -6.23 -19.02
N VAL A 120 -14.77 -7.52 -19.16
CA VAL A 120 -13.85 -8.54 -18.65
C VAL A 120 -13.80 -9.74 -19.59
N ALA A 121 -12.64 -10.39 -19.72
CA ALA A 121 -12.53 -11.57 -20.57
C ALA A 121 -13.50 -12.68 -20.13
N PRO A 122 -14.25 -13.30 -21.07
CA PRO A 122 -15.32 -14.26 -20.74
C PRO A 122 -14.86 -15.46 -19.89
N ASN A 123 -13.63 -15.92 -20.07
CA ASN A 123 -13.04 -17.04 -19.36
C ASN A 123 -12.72 -16.74 -17.88
N LYS A 124 -12.86 -15.50 -17.43
CA LYS A 124 -12.70 -15.09 -16.02
C LYS A 124 -14.01 -15.10 -15.23
N VAL A 125 -15.15 -15.30 -15.90
CA VAL A 125 -16.48 -15.21 -15.30
C VAL A 125 -17.14 -16.59 -15.34
N ASP A 126 -17.02 -17.33 -14.24
CA ASP A 126 -17.77 -18.58 -14.05
C ASP A 126 -19.23 -18.32 -13.64
N ASP A 127 -19.99 -19.41 -13.39
CA ASP A 127 -21.40 -19.30 -13.02
C ASP A 127 -21.60 -18.57 -11.68
N ALA A 128 -20.69 -18.73 -10.72
CA ALA A 128 -20.77 -18.07 -9.43
C ALA A 128 -20.54 -16.54 -9.56
N ALA A 129 -19.50 -16.16 -10.28
CA ALA A 129 -19.19 -14.76 -10.59
C ALA A 129 -20.34 -14.10 -11.37
N ARG A 130 -20.90 -14.77 -12.36
CA ARG A 130 -22.04 -14.30 -13.14
C ARG A 130 -23.29 -14.11 -12.27
N ALA A 131 -23.60 -15.08 -11.39
CA ALA A 131 -24.70 -14.97 -10.47
C ALA A 131 -24.53 -13.80 -9.50
N TYR A 132 -23.31 -13.58 -9.02
CA TYR A 132 -22.99 -12.44 -8.17
C TYR A 132 -23.21 -11.10 -8.90
N LEU A 133 -22.58 -10.89 -10.06
CA LEU A 133 -22.70 -9.65 -10.82
C LEU A 133 -24.15 -9.32 -11.19
N ASN A 134 -24.93 -10.34 -11.62
CA ASN A 134 -26.35 -10.18 -11.87
C ASN A 134 -27.12 -9.77 -10.61
N ARG A 135 -26.79 -10.35 -9.44
CA ARG A 135 -27.43 -10.03 -8.16
C ARG A 135 -27.21 -8.57 -7.76
N VAL A 136 -26.03 -8.02 -8.04
CA VAL A 136 -25.69 -6.63 -7.71
C VAL A 136 -25.99 -5.65 -8.84
N GLY A 137 -26.66 -6.09 -9.91
CA GLY A 137 -27.12 -5.22 -11.00
C GLY A 137 -26.00 -4.72 -11.92
N VAL A 138 -24.95 -5.52 -12.12
CA VAL A 138 -23.82 -5.21 -13.01
C VAL A 138 -23.91 -6.09 -14.27
N ASP A 139 -23.99 -5.45 -15.42
CA ASP A 139 -23.94 -6.11 -16.73
C ASP A 139 -22.52 -6.54 -17.08
N ILE A 140 -22.40 -7.66 -17.82
CA ILE A 140 -21.12 -8.24 -18.22
C ILE A 140 -20.99 -8.13 -19.73
N ALA A 141 -19.87 -7.57 -20.19
CA ALA A 141 -19.48 -7.51 -21.59
C ALA A 141 -18.05 -8.05 -21.78
N ASP A 142 -17.71 -8.43 -23.00
CA ASP A 142 -16.35 -8.87 -23.33
C ASP A 142 -15.37 -7.69 -23.21
N TYR A 143 -14.15 -7.98 -22.75
CA TYR A 143 -13.12 -6.99 -22.48
C TYR A 143 -12.88 -6.03 -23.65
N ASP A 144 -12.75 -6.56 -24.85
CA ASP A 144 -12.47 -5.78 -26.07
C ASP A 144 -13.65 -4.92 -26.54
N GLN A 145 -14.86 -5.18 -26.06
CA GLN A 145 -16.05 -4.44 -26.45
C GLN A 145 -16.12 -3.02 -25.85
N VAL A 146 -15.26 -2.68 -24.88
CA VAL A 146 -15.28 -1.38 -24.22
C VAL A 146 -15.13 -0.21 -25.20
N PHE A 147 -14.28 -0.35 -26.21
CA PHE A 147 -14.04 0.71 -27.20
C PHE A 147 -15.28 0.97 -28.06
N ASP A 148 -15.89 -0.09 -28.61
CA ASP A 148 -17.13 0.02 -29.39
C ASP A 148 -18.28 0.54 -28.52
N TYR A 149 -18.40 0.06 -27.29
CA TYR A 149 -19.40 0.54 -26.33
C TYR A 149 -19.28 2.04 -26.10
N LEU A 150 -18.07 2.55 -25.86
CA LEU A 150 -17.83 3.98 -25.64
C LEU A 150 -18.10 4.83 -26.87
N GLN A 151 -17.83 4.33 -28.08
CA GLN A 151 -18.13 5.04 -29.33
C GLN A 151 -19.64 5.20 -29.57
N HIS A 152 -20.46 4.33 -29.01
CA HIS A 152 -21.92 4.32 -29.18
C HIS A 152 -22.70 4.68 -27.91
N ILE A 153 -22.01 5.14 -26.85
CA ILE A 153 -22.65 5.47 -25.57
C ILE A 153 -23.61 6.66 -25.72
N ASN A 154 -24.80 6.53 -25.16
CA ASN A 154 -25.78 7.63 -25.15
C ASN A 154 -25.53 8.57 -23.95
N ALA A 155 -24.52 9.41 -24.04
CA ALA A 155 -24.17 10.38 -23.01
C ALA A 155 -23.73 11.70 -23.65
N GLU A 156 -24.06 12.83 -23.03
CA GLU A 156 -23.54 14.15 -23.44
C GLU A 156 -22.19 14.46 -22.80
N GLY A 157 -21.98 13.97 -21.57
CA GLY A 157 -20.77 14.18 -20.79
C GLY A 157 -20.27 12.91 -20.12
N ILE A 158 -18.97 12.63 -20.30
CA ILE A 158 -18.27 11.50 -19.66
C ILE A 158 -17.18 12.04 -18.74
N MET A 159 -17.15 11.50 -17.51
CA MET A 159 -16.10 11.70 -16.52
C MET A 159 -15.06 10.59 -16.64
N TYR A 160 -13.79 10.95 -16.45
CA TYR A 160 -12.67 10.00 -16.43
C TYR A 160 -11.50 10.57 -15.61
N ASP A 161 -10.61 9.72 -15.14
CA ASP A 161 -9.32 10.13 -14.56
C ASP A 161 -8.22 10.01 -15.63
N GLY A 162 -7.70 11.15 -16.08
CA GLY A 162 -6.68 11.18 -17.12
C GLY A 162 -5.30 10.66 -16.68
N GLY A 163 -5.10 10.45 -15.40
CA GLY A 163 -3.92 9.76 -14.86
C GLY A 163 -4.02 8.23 -14.91
N LYS A 164 -5.25 7.68 -15.12
CA LYS A 164 -5.55 6.25 -15.11
C LYS A 164 -6.07 5.74 -16.45
N VAL A 165 -7.03 6.43 -17.06
CA VAL A 165 -7.58 6.08 -18.37
C VAL A 165 -6.50 6.24 -19.44
N ASN A 166 -6.35 5.22 -20.29
CA ASN A 166 -5.38 5.25 -21.38
C ASN A 166 -5.86 6.08 -22.58
N GLU A 167 -4.93 6.47 -23.45
CA GLU A 167 -5.23 7.34 -24.60
C GLU A 167 -6.19 6.69 -25.59
N ALA A 168 -6.13 5.36 -25.79
CA ALA A 168 -7.06 4.65 -26.69
C ALA A 168 -8.52 4.76 -26.21
N LEU A 169 -8.78 4.56 -24.90
CA LEU A 169 -10.10 4.78 -24.31
C LEU A 169 -10.53 6.26 -24.44
N TYR A 170 -9.60 7.19 -24.23
CA TYR A 170 -9.89 8.60 -24.38
C TYR A 170 -10.27 8.96 -25.83
N GLU A 171 -9.59 8.39 -26.84
CA GLU A 171 -9.95 8.59 -28.25
C GLU A 171 -11.37 8.09 -28.53
N ALA A 172 -11.77 6.92 -27.98
CA ALA A 172 -13.14 6.43 -28.09
C ALA A 172 -14.15 7.39 -27.43
N ILE A 173 -13.88 7.84 -26.20
CA ILE A 173 -14.71 8.84 -25.51
C ILE A 173 -14.79 10.14 -26.32
N ASN A 174 -13.66 10.61 -26.82
CA ASN A 174 -13.55 11.89 -27.54
C ASN A 174 -14.34 11.89 -28.84
N SER A 175 -14.47 10.74 -29.52
CA SER A 175 -15.25 10.59 -30.74
C SER A 175 -16.76 10.58 -30.49
N ALA A 176 -17.20 10.16 -29.28
CA ALA A 176 -18.61 9.90 -28.97
C ALA A 176 -19.33 11.08 -28.32
N VAL A 177 -18.65 11.88 -27.48
CA VAL A 177 -19.33 12.88 -26.65
C VAL A 177 -18.76 14.27 -26.81
N SER A 178 -19.62 15.28 -26.64
CA SER A 178 -19.24 16.70 -26.73
C SER A 178 -18.49 17.18 -25.47
N ARG A 179 -18.74 16.55 -24.30
CA ARG A 179 -18.19 16.97 -23.01
C ARG A 179 -17.38 15.85 -22.36
N ARG A 180 -16.11 16.13 -22.11
CA ARG A 180 -15.15 15.23 -21.45
C ARG A 180 -14.64 15.91 -20.19
N VAL A 181 -14.86 15.29 -19.03
CA VAL A 181 -14.54 15.86 -17.72
C VAL A 181 -13.43 15.04 -17.07
N ASN A 182 -12.21 15.56 -17.15
CA ASN A 182 -11.06 14.95 -16.47
C ASN A 182 -11.12 15.30 -14.98
N VAL A 183 -11.17 14.30 -14.11
CA VAL A 183 -11.18 14.43 -12.65
C VAL A 183 -10.13 13.52 -12.06
N SER A 184 -9.01 14.10 -11.63
CA SER A 184 -7.91 13.37 -10.99
C SER A 184 -7.64 13.95 -9.59
N PRO A 185 -7.65 13.13 -8.55
CA PRO A 185 -8.00 11.72 -8.53
C PRO A 185 -9.50 11.47 -8.77
N SER A 186 -9.80 10.26 -9.26
CA SER A 186 -11.16 9.77 -9.49
C SER A 186 -12.03 9.88 -8.23
N PRO A 187 -13.37 10.06 -8.36
CA PRO A 187 -14.26 9.99 -7.21
C PRO A 187 -14.24 8.64 -6.52
N VAL A 188 -14.00 7.54 -7.25
CA VAL A 188 -13.90 6.19 -6.68
C VAL A 188 -12.67 6.07 -5.80
N LEU A 189 -11.50 6.50 -6.27
CA LEU A 189 -10.27 6.49 -5.47
C LEU A 189 -10.41 7.30 -4.17
N LYS A 190 -11.08 8.47 -4.22
CA LYS A 190 -11.36 9.27 -3.02
C LYS A 190 -12.25 8.55 -2.02
N MET A 191 -13.23 7.79 -2.51
CA MET A 191 -14.12 7.00 -1.65
C MET A 191 -13.40 5.79 -1.05
N GLN A 192 -12.63 5.07 -1.85
CA GLN A 192 -11.84 3.89 -1.49
C GLN A 192 -10.79 4.21 -0.43
N SER A 193 -10.13 5.36 -0.54
CA SER A 193 -9.07 5.75 0.39
C SER A 193 -9.53 5.99 1.82
N VAL A 194 -10.83 6.24 2.03
CA VAL A 194 -11.45 6.45 3.35
C VAL A 194 -12.10 5.15 3.80
N LYS A 195 -11.39 4.38 4.61
CA LYS A 195 -11.85 3.10 5.13
C LYS A 195 -13.03 3.31 6.09
N ASN A 196 -14.09 2.51 5.91
CA ASN A 196 -15.21 2.46 6.83
C ASN A 196 -14.88 1.67 8.10
N ASP A 197 -15.79 1.62 9.06
CA ASP A 197 -15.56 0.96 10.35
C ASP A 197 -15.31 -0.55 10.21
N THR A 198 -15.93 -1.21 9.23
CA THR A 198 -15.71 -2.64 8.95
C THR A 198 -14.33 -2.89 8.37
N GLU A 199 -13.91 -2.09 7.40
CA GLU A 199 -12.58 -2.16 6.81
C GLU A 199 -11.49 -1.88 7.85
N LEU A 200 -11.66 -0.85 8.71
CA LEU A 200 -10.72 -0.56 9.80
C LEU A 200 -10.68 -1.67 10.86
N ALA A 201 -11.82 -2.29 11.17
CA ALA A 201 -11.85 -3.45 12.07
C ALA A 201 -11.13 -4.66 11.46
N GLY A 202 -11.32 -4.88 10.18
CA GLY A 202 -10.61 -5.89 9.39
C GLY A 202 -9.10 -5.66 9.42
N GLU A 203 -8.62 -4.45 9.15
CA GLU A 203 -7.19 -4.12 9.19
C GLU A 203 -6.56 -4.45 10.55
N ARG A 204 -7.24 -4.14 11.66
CA ARG A 204 -6.75 -4.52 13.00
C ARG A 204 -6.66 -6.03 13.18
N ILE A 205 -7.57 -6.79 12.57
CA ILE A 205 -7.51 -8.27 12.57
C ILE A 205 -6.33 -8.76 11.72
N ALA A 206 -6.14 -8.22 10.52
CA ALA A 206 -5.00 -8.55 9.67
C ALA A 206 -3.67 -8.27 10.37
N MET A 207 -3.54 -7.12 11.05
CA MET A 207 -2.34 -6.78 11.83
C MET A 207 -2.04 -7.77 12.96
N ARG A 208 -3.06 -8.28 13.65
CA ARG A 208 -2.85 -9.33 14.68
C ARG A 208 -2.37 -10.64 14.09
N LYS A 209 -2.94 -11.05 12.94
CA LYS A 209 -2.52 -12.27 12.22
C LYS A 209 -1.08 -12.15 11.75
N ASP A 210 -0.74 -11.03 11.16
CA ASP A 210 0.61 -10.75 10.67
C ASP A 210 1.62 -10.66 11.82
N ALA A 211 1.24 -10.07 12.94
CA ALA A 211 2.07 -10.00 14.15
C ALA A 211 2.45 -11.38 14.69
N VAL A 212 1.56 -12.36 14.60
CA VAL A 212 1.84 -13.76 14.98
C VAL A 212 2.90 -14.34 14.03
N ALA A 213 2.74 -14.15 12.70
CA ALA A 213 3.68 -14.64 11.70
C ALA A 213 5.08 -14.00 11.89
N LEU A 214 5.13 -12.69 12.08
CA LEU A 214 6.38 -11.95 12.35
C LEU A 214 7.04 -12.39 13.66
N THR A 215 6.27 -12.59 14.73
CA THR A 215 6.81 -13.06 16.00
C THR A 215 7.42 -14.44 15.87
N ARG A 216 6.75 -15.37 15.19
CA ARG A 216 7.26 -16.72 14.89
C ARG A 216 8.50 -16.66 14.02
N PHE A 217 8.52 -15.80 13.02
CA PHE A 217 9.67 -15.61 12.16
C PHE A 217 10.89 -15.11 12.96
N PHE A 218 10.75 -14.05 13.76
CA PHE A 218 11.87 -13.51 14.52
C PHE A 218 12.32 -14.46 15.65
N TYR A 219 11.39 -15.21 16.26
CA TYR A 219 11.73 -16.29 17.18
C TYR A 219 12.56 -17.37 16.47
N TRP A 220 12.09 -17.86 15.32
CA TRP A 220 12.80 -18.83 14.51
C TRP A 220 14.16 -18.31 14.06
N LEU A 221 14.25 -17.08 13.61
CA LEU A 221 15.50 -16.45 13.16
C LEU A 221 16.54 -16.44 14.28
N GLU A 222 16.16 -16.10 15.51
CA GLU A 222 17.07 -16.06 16.65
C GLU A 222 17.46 -17.46 17.18
N LYS A 223 16.53 -18.41 17.15
CA LYS A 223 16.75 -19.71 17.83
C LYS A 223 17.22 -20.82 16.90
N GLU A 224 16.75 -20.82 15.67
CA GLU A 224 16.88 -21.97 14.78
C GLU A 224 17.58 -21.67 13.45
N ALA A 225 17.29 -20.53 12.84
CA ALA A 225 17.66 -20.22 11.46
C ALA A 225 19.15 -20.41 11.20
N LEU A 226 19.99 -19.84 12.06
CA LEU A 226 21.45 -19.83 11.86
C LEU A 226 22.14 -21.16 12.20
N LYS A 227 21.40 -22.20 12.56
CA LYS A 227 21.91 -23.58 12.67
C LYS A 227 22.17 -24.20 11.28
N THR A 228 21.57 -23.66 10.25
CA THR A 228 21.73 -24.03 8.85
C THR A 228 22.02 -22.81 7.99
N PRO A 229 22.70 -22.96 6.83
CA PRO A 229 22.93 -21.83 5.95
C PRO A 229 21.62 -21.16 5.51
N GLN A 230 21.54 -19.85 5.69
CA GLN A 230 20.41 -19.04 5.25
C GLN A 230 20.87 -17.99 4.23
N THR A 231 19.92 -17.57 3.38
CA THR A 231 20.07 -16.47 2.43
C THR A 231 18.87 -15.52 2.57
N GLU A 232 18.95 -14.35 1.99
CA GLU A 232 17.85 -13.38 1.94
C GLU A 232 16.56 -14.02 1.36
N ILE A 233 16.70 -14.87 0.32
CA ILE A 233 15.58 -15.62 -0.26
C ILE A 233 14.96 -16.60 0.72
N THR A 234 15.79 -17.37 1.46
CA THR A 234 15.27 -18.34 2.41
C THR A 234 14.58 -17.68 3.61
N LEU A 235 15.04 -16.49 4.00
CA LEU A 235 14.35 -15.69 5.04
C LEU A 235 12.99 -15.20 4.54
N ALA A 236 12.92 -14.64 3.33
CA ALA A 236 11.66 -14.18 2.73
C ALA A 236 10.66 -15.34 2.59
N ALA A 237 11.09 -16.47 2.03
CA ALA A 237 10.25 -17.66 1.90
C ALA A 237 9.73 -18.16 3.26
N LYS A 238 10.59 -18.16 4.29
CA LYS A 238 10.21 -18.61 5.63
C LYS A 238 9.16 -17.71 6.28
N LEU A 239 9.24 -16.40 6.07
CA LEU A 239 8.20 -15.49 6.54
C LEU A 239 6.87 -15.75 5.84
N GLY A 240 6.87 -15.97 4.52
CA GLY A 240 5.69 -16.36 3.75
C GLY A 240 5.07 -17.67 4.28
N GLU A 241 5.89 -18.68 4.65
CA GLU A 241 5.39 -19.91 5.30
C GLU A 241 4.65 -19.62 6.61
N PHE A 242 5.17 -18.73 7.46
CA PHE A 242 4.51 -18.36 8.71
C PHE A 242 3.21 -17.58 8.48
N ARG A 243 3.18 -16.68 7.48
CA ARG A 243 1.95 -15.98 7.06
C ARG A 243 0.89 -16.93 6.55
N ALA A 244 1.29 -17.93 5.75
CA ALA A 244 0.40 -18.96 5.21
C ALA A 244 -0.27 -19.84 6.28
N MET A 245 0.23 -19.86 7.51
CA MET A 245 -0.45 -20.50 8.65
C MET A 245 -1.61 -19.66 9.20
N GLY A 246 -1.70 -18.39 8.81
CA GLY A 246 -2.75 -17.47 9.24
C GLY A 246 -4.06 -17.70 8.48
N GLU A 247 -5.18 -17.61 9.20
CA GLU A 247 -6.50 -17.69 8.58
C GLU A 247 -6.71 -16.52 7.62
N ASN A 248 -7.32 -16.79 6.44
CA ASN A 248 -7.63 -15.81 5.40
C ASN A 248 -6.40 -15.15 4.70
N TYR A 249 -5.19 -15.65 4.94
CA TYR A 249 -4.03 -15.26 4.14
C TYR A 249 -4.17 -15.78 2.72
N THR A 250 -3.86 -14.96 1.73
CA THR A 250 -3.98 -15.31 0.31
C THR A 250 -2.68 -15.20 -0.47
N ASP A 251 -1.83 -14.24 -0.11
CA ASP A 251 -0.56 -13.95 -0.77
C ASP A 251 0.25 -12.94 0.06
N ASP A 252 1.51 -12.67 -0.31
CA ASP A 252 2.22 -11.48 0.15
C ASP A 252 1.58 -10.21 -0.46
N SER A 253 1.72 -9.05 0.17
CA SER A 253 1.22 -7.78 -0.35
C SER A 253 2.20 -7.09 -1.31
N PHE A 254 3.45 -7.54 -1.29
CA PHE A 254 4.54 -7.21 -2.22
C PHE A 254 5.69 -8.21 -2.04
N CYS A 255 6.66 -8.17 -2.96
CA CYS A 255 7.84 -9.02 -2.85
C CYS A 255 8.66 -8.66 -1.60
N THR A 256 8.76 -9.58 -0.64
CA THR A 256 9.48 -9.36 0.63
C THR A 256 10.93 -8.91 0.37
N ILE A 257 11.34 -7.83 1.01
CA ILE A 257 12.69 -7.29 1.02
C ILE A 257 13.42 -7.78 2.28
N ALA A 258 14.36 -8.69 2.14
CA ALA A 258 15.22 -9.15 3.23
C ALA A 258 16.66 -8.68 2.94
N GLY A 259 16.95 -7.40 3.23
CA GLY A 259 18.23 -6.78 2.91
C GLY A 259 19.29 -7.03 3.98
N TRP A 260 20.25 -7.90 3.71
CA TRP A 260 21.37 -8.18 4.60
C TRP A 260 22.52 -7.20 4.40
N LYS A 261 22.95 -6.49 5.45
CA LYS A 261 24.07 -5.54 5.41
C LYS A 261 23.90 -4.53 4.27
N GLY A 262 24.86 -4.43 3.34
CA GLY A 262 24.85 -3.48 2.22
C GLY A 262 23.63 -3.57 1.30
N ASN A 263 23.01 -4.75 1.15
CA ASN A 263 21.80 -4.92 0.35
C ASN A 263 20.61 -4.17 0.95
N GLY A 264 20.54 -4.04 2.29
CA GLY A 264 19.54 -3.22 2.97
C GLY A 264 19.64 -1.73 2.65
N ALA A 265 20.75 -1.25 2.06
CA ALA A 265 20.87 0.13 1.61
C ALA A 265 20.22 0.41 0.25
N ILE A 266 19.73 -0.62 -0.44
CA ILE A 266 18.96 -0.49 -1.68
C ILE A 266 17.47 -0.49 -1.30
N VAL A 267 16.80 0.65 -1.44
CA VAL A 267 15.44 0.89 -0.92
C VAL A 267 14.44 -0.17 -1.39
N HIS A 268 14.45 -0.51 -2.68
CA HIS A 268 13.62 -1.55 -3.28
C HIS A 268 14.47 -2.75 -3.71
N TYR A 269 15.21 -3.32 -2.76
CA TYR A 269 16.06 -4.48 -3.01
C TYR A 269 15.22 -5.71 -3.35
N HIS A 270 15.64 -6.44 -4.37
CA HIS A 270 15.09 -7.76 -4.70
C HIS A 270 16.19 -8.78 -4.78
N ALA A 271 16.19 -9.74 -3.88
CA ALA A 271 17.09 -10.87 -3.94
C ALA A 271 16.68 -11.81 -5.09
N THR A 272 17.65 -12.19 -5.91
CA THR A 272 17.47 -13.23 -6.94
C THR A 272 18.34 -14.44 -6.63
N PRO A 273 18.08 -15.62 -7.21
CA PRO A 273 18.93 -16.79 -7.00
C PRO A 273 20.41 -16.55 -7.34
N GLU A 274 20.66 -15.67 -8.31
CA GLU A 274 22.00 -15.31 -8.78
C GLU A 274 22.63 -14.22 -7.91
N GLU A 275 21.82 -13.35 -7.33
CA GLU A 275 22.25 -12.19 -6.55
C GLU A 275 21.51 -12.13 -5.22
N CYS A 276 21.89 -12.95 -4.26
CA CYS A 276 21.42 -12.86 -2.88
C CYS A 276 22.57 -13.09 -1.90
N ALA A 277 22.51 -12.38 -0.78
CA ALA A 277 23.50 -12.54 0.27
C ALA A 277 23.23 -13.76 1.14
N LYS A 278 24.30 -14.40 1.62
CA LYS A 278 24.24 -15.36 2.72
C LYS A 278 24.19 -14.60 4.04
N ILE A 279 23.39 -15.08 4.97
CA ILE A 279 23.27 -14.51 6.31
C ILE A 279 24.41 -15.09 7.16
N GLU A 280 25.54 -14.41 7.18
CA GLU A 280 26.76 -14.87 7.86
C GLU A 280 27.37 -13.76 8.74
N GLY A 281 27.78 -14.16 9.94
CA GLY A 281 28.36 -13.26 10.94
C GLY A 281 27.35 -12.28 11.52
N ASP A 282 27.87 -11.22 12.12
CA ASP A 282 27.04 -10.17 12.75
C ASP A 282 26.68 -9.08 11.74
N GLY A 283 25.46 -8.52 11.82
CA GLY A 283 25.06 -7.47 10.91
C GLY A 283 23.62 -6.99 11.06
N VAL A 284 23.31 -5.96 10.28
CA VAL A 284 21.97 -5.40 10.16
C VAL A 284 21.16 -6.20 9.14
N LEU A 285 19.97 -6.62 9.51
CA LEU A 285 18.95 -7.15 8.61
C LEU A 285 17.80 -6.14 8.56
N LEU A 286 17.54 -5.58 7.39
CA LEU A 286 16.33 -4.84 7.08
C LEU A 286 15.34 -5.82 6.47
N LEU A 287 14.19 -6.01 7.13
CA LEU A 287 13.12 -6.88 6.68
C LEU A 287 11.87 -6.03 6.46
N ASP A 288 11.47 -5.89 5.19
CA ASP A 288 10.29 -5.17 4.75
C ASP A 288 9.37 -6.14 4.03
N SER A 289 8.11 -6.25 4.50
CA SER A 289 7.22 -7.31 4.07
C SER A 289 5.77 -7.01 4.46
N GLY A 290 4.85 -7.62 3.75
CA GLY A 290 3.44 -7.54 4.06
C GLY A 290 2.65 -8.73 3.54
N GLY A 291 1.42 -8.89 3.98
CA GLY A 291 0.51 -9.95 3.57
C GLY A 291 -0.86 -9.44 3.16
N GLN A 292 -1.47 -10.16 2.21
CA GLN A 292 -2.85 -9.99 1.80
C GLN A 292 -3.72 -10.99 2.58
N TYR A 293 -4.59 -10.45 3.43
CA TYR A 293 -5.61 -11.20 4.16
C TYR A 293 -6.98 -10.73 3.68
N PHE A 294 -8.00 -11.59 3.71
CA PHE A 294 -9.36 -11.11 3.46
C PHE A 294 -9.79 -10.00 4.43
N ASP A 295 -9.15 -9.93 5.57
CA ASP A 295 -9.40 -8.90 6.58
C ASP A 295 -8.71 -7.57 6.27
N GLY A 296 -7.67 -7.53 5.44
CA GLY A 296 -6.92 -6.32 5.10
C GLY A 296 -5.56 -6.60 4.45
N THR A 297 -4.80 -5.53 4.24
CA THR A 297 -3.44 -5.55 3.67
C THR A 297 -2.44 -5.08 4.71
N THR A 298 -1.39 -5.86 4.98
CA THR A 298 -0.34 -5.45 5.90
C THR A 298 0.92 -5.00 5.17
N ASP A 299 1.64 -4.10 5.82
CA ASP A 299 2.91 -3.54 5.39
C ASP A 299 3.73 -3.18 6.63
N ILE A 300 4.96 -3.66 6.71
CA ILE A 300 5.83 -3.44 7.86
C ILE A 300 7.30 -3.56 7.49
N THR A 301 8.10 -2.63 7.97
CA THR A 301 9.56 -2.81 8.03
C THR A 301 10.05 -2.89 9.46
N ARG A 302 10.87 -3.89 9.74
CA ARG A 302 11.71 -3.95 10.93
C ARG A 302 13.17 -4.10 10.55
N THR A 303 14.00 -3.28 11.14
CA THR A 303 15.45 -3.43 11.10
C THR A 303 15.92 -4.02 12.41
N ILE A 304 16.65 -5.12 12.36
CA ILE A 304 17.17 -5.83 13.54
C ILE A 304 18.65 -6.11 13.41
N TRP A 305 19.31 -6.32 14.56
CA TRP A 305 20.66 -6.85 14.59
C TRP A 305 20.66 -8.38 14.68
N VAL A 306 21.29 -9.03 13.73
CA VAL A 306 21.53 -10.48 13.78
C VAL A 306 22.95 -10.69 14.29
N GLY A 307 23.09 -11.56 15.30
CA GLY A 307 24.37 -11.88 15.91
C GLY A 307 24.60 -11.30 17.30
N ASN A 308 25.86 -11.15 17.71
CA ASN A 308 26.23 -10.66 19.05
C ASN A 308 25.89 -9.16 19.19
N SER A 309 25.10 -8.82 20.20
CA SER A 309 24.73 -7.41 20.46
C SER A 309 25.90 -6.51 20.89
N ASP A 310 26.96 -7.09 21.46
CA ASP A 310 28.14 -6.32 21.89
C ASP A 310 28.95 -5.81 20.70
N THR A 311 28.72 -6.35 19.52
CA THR A 311 29.40 -5.93 18.29
C THR A 311 28.65 -4.85 17.51
N ILE A 312 27.49 -4.37 17.98
CA ILE A 312 26.69 -3.34 17.31
C ILE A 312 27.49 -2.01 17.27
N PRO A 313 27.86 -1.50 16.08
CA PRO A 313 28.61 -0.25 15.98
C PRO A 313 27.80 0.94 16.52
N ALA A 314 28.47 1.89 17.17
CA ALA A 314 27.83 3.09 17.67
C ALA A 314 27.14 3.92 16.55
N ALA A 315 27.66 3.90 15.33
CA ALA A 315 27.04 4.53 14.17
C ALA A 315 25.68 3.90 13.83
N VAL A 316 25.57 2.56 13.87
CA VAL A 316 24.32 1.84 13.64
C VAL A 316 23.29 2.20 14.70
N LYS A 317 23.68 2.21 15.98
CA LYS A 317 22.79 2.62 17.10
C LYS A 317 22.30 4.07 16.95
N ARG A 318 23.20 4.98 16.60
CA ARG A 318 22.87 6.38 16.32
C ARG A 318 21.83 6.47 15.20
N ASP A 319 22.12 5.87 14.04
CA ASP A 319 21.29 5.97 12.86
C ASP A 319 19.90 5.33 13.10
N TYR A 320 19.86 4.16 13.75
CA TYR A 320 18.60 3.50 14.15
C TYR A 320 17.77 4.39 15.06
N THR A 321 18.40 5.02 16.05
CA THR A 321 17.71 5.88 17.01
C THR A 321 17.15 7.13 16.34
N LEU A 322 17.87 7.75 15.41
CA LEU A 322 17.39 8.92 14.68
C LEU A 322 16.18 8.61 13.79
N VAL A 323 16.19 7.45 13.10
CA VAL A 323 15.04 6.96 12.32
C VAL A 323 13.86 6.70 13.25
N LEU A 324 14.07 5.99 14.36
CA LEU A 324 13.02 5.67 15.35
C LEU A 324 12.41 6.94 15.96
N LYS A 325 13.21 7.97 16.26
CA LYS A 325 12.69 9.27 16.77
C LYS A 325 11.77 9.95 15.75
N GLY A 326 12.13 9.91 14.47
CA GLY A 326 11.29 10.41 13.38
C GLY A 326 9.97 9.66 13.26
N HIS A 327 10.03 8.34 13.29
CA HIS A 327 8.87 7.45 13.31
C HIS A 327 7.94 7.75 14.51
N ILE A 328 8.47 7.84 15.72
CA ILE A 328 7.69 8.18 16.92
C ILE A 328 7.06 9.59 16.80
N ALA A 329 7.81 10.58 16.29
CA ALA A 329 7.31 11.94 16.16
C ALA A 329 6.12 12.04 15.21
N LEU A 330 6.14 11.29 14.10
CA LEU A 330 5.01 11.21 13.17
C LEU A 330 3.83 10.44 13.78
N ALA A 331 4.07 9.27 14.35
CA ALA A 331 3.02 8.44 14.97
C ALA A 331 2.26 9.18 16.09
N ARG A 332 2.92 10.10 16.81
CA ARG A 332 2.32 10.93 17.89
C ARG A 332 1.70 12.23 17.40
N ALA A 333 1.77 12.54 16.12
CA ALA A 333 1.33 13.82 15.60
C ALA A 333 -0.17 14.05 15.84
N ARG A 334 -0.52 15.26 16.26
CA ARG A 334 -1.88 15.80 16.29
C ARG A 334 -1.91 17.03 15.39
N PHE A 335 -2.91 17.10 14.53
CA PHE A 335 -2.97 18.12 13.49
C PHE A 335 -4.40 18.53 13.18
N PRO A 336 -4.64 19.79 12.74
CA PRO A 336 -5.97 20.24 12.41
C PRO A 336 -6.51 19.52 11.15
N LYS A 337 -7.81 19.28 11.09
CA LYS A 337 -8.50 18.77 9.92
C LYS A 337 -8.18 19.64 8.69
N GLY A 338 -7.87 18.99 7.55
CA GLY A 338 -7.44 19.68 6.33
C GLY A 338 -5.92 19.71 6.15
N THR A 339 -5.15 19.20 7.12
CA THR A 339 -3.69 19.04 7.00
C THR A 339 -3.36 18.03 5.93
N ARG A 340 -2.35 18.33 5.12
CA ARG A 340 -1.82 17.45 4.06
C ARG A 340 -0.56 16.76 4.53
N GLY A 341 -0.26 15.59 3.95
CA GLY A 341 0.88 14.78 4.39
C GLY A 341 2.23 15.47 4.27
N ASN A 342 2.42 16.37 3.29
CA ASN A 342 3.67 17.14 3.16
C ASN A 342 3.95 18.09 4.34
N GLN A 343 2.92 18.47 5.10
CA GLN A 343 3.07 19.27 6.30
C GLN A 343 3.54 18.43 7.50
N LEU A 344 3.34 17.12 7.46
CA LEU A 344 3.72 16.19 8.52
C LEU A 344 5.02 15.43 8.22
N ASP A 345 5.41 15.29 6.97
CA ASP A 345 6.63 14.57 6.54
C ASP A 345 7.90 15.07 7.27
N VAL A 346 7.98 16.37 7.55
CA VAL A 346 9.11 16.97 8.27
C VAL A 346 9.27 16.39 9.68
N LEU A 347 8.20 15.93 10.33
CA LEU A 347 8.27 15.34 11.68
C LEU A 347 9.14 14.08 11.68
N ALA A 348 9.07 13.29 10.64
CA ALA A 348 9.88 12.09 10.48
C ALA A 348 11.33 12.42 10.08
N ARG A 349 11.57 13.52 9.35
CA ARG A 349 12.91 13.85 8.81
C ARG A 349 13.76 14.69 9.74
N GLN A 350 13.16 15.46 10.65
CA GLN A 350 13.83 16.51 11.42
C GLN A 350 15.09 16.04 12.18
N PHE A 351 15.08 14.81 12.73
CA PHE A 351 16.21 14.29 13.50
C PHE A 351 17.38 13.88 12.60
N LEU A 352 17.10 13.38 11.41
CA LEU A 352 18.11 13.09 10.40
C LEU A 352 18.68 14.39 9.82
N TRP A 353 17.82 15.36 9.50
CA TRP A 353 18.25 16.67 8.97
C TRP A 353 19.13 17.43 9.96
N ALA A 354 18.84 17.33 11.26
CA ALA A 354 19.67 17.96 12.30
C ALA A 354 21.13 17.45 12.28
N GLU A 355 21.37 16.25 11.77
CA GLU A 355 22.70 15.67 11.60
C GLU A 355 23.18 15.64 10.13
N GLY A 356 22.54 16.41 9.24
CA GLY A 356 22.90 16.52 7.83
C GLY A 356 22.60 15.28 6.99
N MET A 357 21.63 14.47 7.40
CA MET A 357 21.22 13.23 6.76
C MET A 357 19.79 13.30 6.23
N THR A 358 19.45 12.49 5.20
CA THR A 358 18.12 12.42 4.66
C THR A 358 17.92 11.08 3.93
N TYR A 359 16.65 10.76 3.57
CA TYR A 359 16.28 9.66 2.68
C TYR A 359 15.50 10.18 1.48
N GLY A 360 15.60 9.47 0.35
CA GLY A 360 15.07 9.92 -0.94
C GLY A 360 13.63 9.49 -1.25
N HIS A 361 13.04 8.58 -0.46
CA HIS A 361 11.66 8.13 -0.65
C HIS A 361 10.65 8.93 0.19
N GLY A 362 9.36 8.71 0.00
CA GLY A 362 8.32 9.28 0.85
C GLY A 362 8.36 8.70 2.26
N THR A 363 7.89 9.45 3.24
CA THR A 363 7.75 8.93 4.62
C THR A 363 6.56 7.99 4.76
N GLY A 364 5.57 8.10 3.84
CA GLY A 364 4.43 7.22 3.85
C GLY A 364 3.56 7.34 2.59
N HIS A 365 2.88 6.26 2.29
CA HIS A 365 1.88 6.14 1.23
C HIS A 365 0.55 5.67 1.82
N GLY A 366 -0.55 5.83 1.08
CA GLY A 366 -1.81 5.19 1.43
C GLY A 366 -1.76 3.67 1.23
N VAL A 367 -2.61 2.94 1.93
CA VAL A 367 -2.69 1.48 1.87
C VAL A 367 -4.13 1.04 1.59
N GLY A 368 -4.30 0.07 0.70
CA GLY A 368 -5.58 -0.51 0.34
C GLY A 368 -6.08 -1.52 1.39
N HIS A 369 -7.37 -1.85 1.33
CA HIS A 369 -7.98 -2.89 2.16
C HIS A 369 -8.21 -4.15 1.32
N PHE A 370 -7.39 -5.19 1.53
CA PHE A 370 -7.29 -6.36 0.67
C PHE A 370 -7.22 -5.94 -0.81
N MET A 371 -6.22 -5.05 -1.08
CA MET A 371 -5.98 -4.43 -2.38
C MET A 371 -4.49 -4.05 -2.51
N GLY A 372 -4.16 -3.10 -3.37
CA GLY A 372 -2.78 -2.62 -3.53
C GLY A 372 -2.17 -2.13 -2.23
N CYS A 373 -0.94 -2.58 -1.93
CA CYS A 373 -0.18 -2.08 -0.79
C CYS A 373 0.03 -0.56 -0.91
N HIS A 374 0.33 -0.06 -2.10
CA HIS A 374 0.39 1.37 -2.40
C HIS A 374 -0.95 1.85 -2.96
N GLU A 375 -1.67 2.67 -2.20
CA GLU A 375 -2.94 3.28 -2.60
C GLU A 375 -2.90 4.79 -2.40
N GLY A 376 -3.43 5.56 -3.37
CA GLY A 376 -3.64 7.00 -3.24
C GLY A 376 -5.04 7.34 -2.73
N PRO A 377 -5.43 8.63 -2.76
CA PRO A 377 -4.64 9.77 -3.25
C PRO A 377 -3.74 10.42 -2.20
N GLN A 378 -3.91 10.11 -0.90
CA GLN A 378 -3.11 10.66 0.18
C GLN A 378 -1.73 10.01 0.26
N ASN A 379 -0.76 10.77 0.74
CA ASN A 379 0.57 10.29 1.09
C ASN A 379 1.19 11.22 2.16
N ILE A 380 2.33 10.80 2.71
CA ILE A 380 3.16 11.62 3.61
C ILE A 380 4.54 11.73 2.96
N ARG A 381 4.74 12.81 2.19
CA ARG A 381 5.93 13.03 1.35
C ARG A 381 6.25 14.52 1.27
N THR A 382 7.45 14.85 0.82
CA THR A 382 7.89 16.25 0.62
C THR A 382 7.18 16.96 -0.53
N ASP A 383 6.63 16.23 -1.51
CA ASP A 383 5.95 16.81 -2.66
C ASP A 383 4.57 17.40 -2.29
N ASN A 384 4.14 18.39 -3.07
CA ASN A 384 2.89 19.09 -2.83
C ASN A 384 1.67 18.29 -3.29
N ASN A 385 1.25 17.30 -2.49
CA ASN A 385 -0.01 16.59 -2.72
C ASN A 385 -1.19 17.44 -2.22
N PRO A 386 -2.18 17.77 -3.07
CA PRO A 386 -3.32 18.61 -2.68
C PRO A 386 -4.35 17.91 -1.80
N ASN A 387 -4.27 16.57 -1.67
CA ASN A 387 -5.26 15.78 -0.94
C ASN A 387 -4.96 15.81 0.56
N PRO A 388 -5.86 16.36 1.41
CA PRO A 388 -5.70 16.35 2.84
C PRO A 388 -5.94 14.95 3.42
N LEU A 389 -5.30 14.68 4.56
CA LEU A 389 -5.59 13.49 5.35
C LEU A 389 -7.00 13.56 5.93
N GLN A 390 -7.72 12.44 5.90
CA GLN A 390 -9.10 12.31 6.37
C GLN A 390 -9.23 11.14 7.35
N VAL A 391 -10.19 11.24 8.28
CA VAL A 391 -10.54 10.12 9.15
C VAL A 391 -10.86 8.88 8.29
N GLY A 392 -10.25 7.75 8.63
CA GLY A 392 -10.36 6.51 7.85
C GLY A 392 -9.24 6.31 6.82
N ASN A 393 -8.39 7.31 6.54
CA ASN A 393 -7.19 7.07 5.75
C ASN A 393 -6.22 6.18 6.53
N ILE A 394 -5.60 5.21 5.84
CA ILE A 394 -4.46 4.45 6.32
C ILE A 394 -3.23 4.91 5.55
N CYS A 395 -2.12 5.12 6.26
CA CYS A 395 -0.83 5.45 5.67
C CYS A 395 0.27 4.59 6.30
N SER A 396 1.36 4.37 5.57
CA SER A 396 2.62 3.96 6.17
C SER A 396 3.29 5.12 6.89
N ASP A 397 4.14 4.79 7.87
CA ASP A 397 5.08 5.68 8.58
C ASP A 397 6.43 4.97 8.57
N GLU A 398 7.24 5.23 7.52
CA GLU A 398 8.40 4.44 7.12
C GLU A 398 9.70 5.26 6.91
N PRO A 399 10.10 6.14 7.81
CA PRO A 399 11.40 6.83 7.69
C PRO A 399 12.56 5.84 7.62
N GLY A 400 13.63 6.24 6.93
CA GLY A 400 14.82 5.38 6.79
C GLY A 400 16.12 6.14 6.64
N ILE A 401 17.22 5.41 6.67
CA ILE A 401 18.55 5.86 6.30
C ILE A 401 19.31 4.74 5.60
N TYR A 402 20.09 5.07 4.56
CA TYR A 402 20.73 4.09 3.69
C TYR A 402 22.21 4.43 3.52
N ARG A 403 23.08 3.57 4.04
CA ARG A 403 24.53 3.67 3.94
C ARG A 403 25.00 2.74 2.83
N THR A 404 25.27 3.29 1.67
CA THR A 404 25.68 2.51 0.48
C THR A 404 26.79 1.52 0.81
N ASN A 405 26.58 0.23 0.47
CA ASN A 405 27.46 -0.90 0.75
C ASN A 405 27.69 -1.23 2.24
N GLU A 406 27.03 -0.56 3.17
CA GLU A 406 27.18 -0.82 4.60
C GLU A 406 25.90 -1.43 5.20
N TYR A 407 24.81 -0.66 5.26
CA TYR A 407 23.51 -1.08 5.78
C TYR A 407 22.39 -0.11 5.40
N GLY A 408 21.15 -0.61 5.44
CA GLY A 408 19.93 0.20 5.47
C GLY A 408 19.19 0.04 6.80
N ILE A 409 18.53 1.10 7.22
CA ILE A 409 17.61 1.10 8.35
C ILE A 409 16.32 1.75 7.88
N ARG A 410 15.21 1.01 7.97
CA ARG A 410 13.83 1.49 7.83
C ARG A 410 13.03 0.96 9.00
N ILE A 411 12.20 1.78 9.57
CA ILE A 411 11.27 1.39 10.64
C ILE A 411 9.90 1.84 10.20
N GLU A 412 8.98 0.90 10.13
CA GLU A 412 7.67 1.13 9.55
C GLU A 412 6.53 0.53 10.35
N ASN A 413 5.47 1.29 10.48
CA ASN A 413 4.15 0.86 10.89
C ASN A 413 3.09 1.41 9.94
N LEU A 414 1.95 0.75 9.83
CA LEU A 414 0.73 1.35 9.32
C LEU A 414 0.04 2.14 10.42
N ILE A 415 -0.45 3.32 10.06
CA ILE A 415 -1.14 4.27 10.92
C ILE A 415 -2.47 4.69 10.29
N ALA A 416 -3.55 4.70 11.07
CA ALA A 416 -4.87 5.14 10.63
C ALA A 416 -5.20 6.52 11.19
N VAL A 417 -5.76 7.39 10.37
CA VAL A 417 -6.21 8.72 10.78
C VAL A 417 -7.54 8.61 11.51
N ARG A 418 -7.61 9.20 12.71
CA ARG A 418 -8.84 9.31 13.50
C ARG A 418 -9.01 10.70 14.11
N GLU A 419 -10.19 11.01 14.67
CA GLU A 419 -10.36 12.24 15.43
C GLU A 419 -9.62 12.16 16.76
N ALA A 420 -8.91 13.25 17.12
CA ALA A 420 -8.28 13.41 18.42
C ALA A 420 -9.33 13.81 19.45
N LYS A 421 -9.64 12.90 20.40
CA LYS A 421 -10.73 13.10 21.37
C LYS A 421 -10.28 13.75 22.69
N ASP A 422 -9.01 13.55 23.09
CA ASP A 422 -8.49 13.94 24.38
C ASP A 422 -7.67 15.24 24.31
N LEU A 423 -8.23 16.24 23.65
CA LEU A 423 -7.67 17.59 23.64
C LEU A 423 -8.26 18.35 24.83
N GLY A 424 -7.41 18.83 25.74
CA GLY A 424 -7.84 19.57 26.94
C GLY A 424 -8.70 20.81 26.62
N ALA A 425 -9.17 21.50 27.64
CA ALA A 425 -10.11 22.62 27.56
C ALA A 425 -9.60 23.88 26.80
N HIS A 426 -8.37 23.87 26.32
CA HIS A 426 -7.71 25.02 25.67
C HIS A 426 -7.58 24.88 24.15
N THR A 427 -8.62 24.33 23.49
CA THR A 427 -8.67 24.24 22.04
C THR A 427 -9.17 25.56 21.44
N THR A 428 -8.73 25.85 20.20
CA THR A 428 -9.18 27.03 19.42
C THR A 428 -10.50 26.78 18.70
N GLY A 429 -11.10 25.58 18.86
CA GLY A 429 -12.40 25.21 18.32
C GLY A 429 -12.36 24.44 17.01
N GLU A 430 -11.17 24.25 16.41
CA GLU A 430 -11.02 23.40 15.24
C GLU A 430 -11.07 21.90 15.60
N THR A 431 -11.51 21.08 14.64
CA THR A 431 -11.38 19.63 14.74
C THR A 431 -9.94 19.21 14.51
N PHE A 432 -9.37 18.50 15.46
CA PHE A 432 -8.04 17.89 15.34
C PHE A 432 -8.12 16.41 15.01
N LEU A 433 -7.13 15.95 14.28
CA LEU A 433 -6.91 14.56 13.93
C LEU A 433 -5.62 14.06 14.58
N GLU A 434 -5.52 12.76 14.74
CA GLU A 434 -4.33 12.05 15.22
C GLU A 434 -4.20 10.70 14.51
N PHE A 435 -3.08 10.02 14.70
CA PHE A 435 -2.86 8.68 14.19
C PHE A 435 -3.13 7.62 15.27
N GLU A 436 -3.75 6.52 14.85
CA GLU A 436 -3.78 5.25 15.55
C GLU A 436 -2.75 4.32 14.90
N THR A 437 -1.77 3.84 15.65
CA THR A 437 -0.87 2.80 15.15
C THR A 437 -1.62 1.48 15.02
N LEU A 438 -1.51 0.82 13.86
CA LEU A 438 -2.16 -0.47 13.59
C LEU A 438 -1.20 -1.65 13.73
N THR A 439 0.05 -1.49 13.31
CA THR A 439 1.06 -2.55 13.27
C THR A 439 1.49 -3.00 14.66
N LEU A 440 1.62 -4.30 14.84
CA LEU A 440 1.95 -4.96 16.09
C LEU A 440 3.25 -5.76 15.98
N CYS A 441 4.41 -5.11 16.17
CA CYS A 441 5.70 -5.79 16.18
C CYS A 441 6.71 -5.01 17.04
N TYR A 442 7.47 -5.69 17.89
CA TYR A 442 8.46 -5.06 18.73
C TYR A 442 9.57 -4.36 17.93
N TYR A 443 10.21 -3.36 18.54
CA TYR A 443 11.44 -2.74 18.04
C TYR A 443 12.66 -3.39 18.67
N ASP A 444 13.77 -3.54 17.94
CA ASP A 444 15.00 -4.10 18.52
C ASP A 444 15.71 -3.09 19.42
N THR A 445 15.43 -3.19 20.71
CA THR A 445 15.97 -2.28 21.73
C THR A 445 17.49 -2.32 21.86
N ARG A 446 18.15 -3.40 21.37
CA ARG A 446 19.62 -3.51 21.37
C ARG A 446 20.27 -2.50 20.42
N MET A 447 19.55 -2.06 19.39
CA MET A 447 20.00 -1.09 18.40
C MET A 447 19.76 0.37 18.83
N MET A 448 19.15 0.60 20.00
CA MET A 448 18.85 1.95 20.47
C MET A 448 20.05 2.56 21.24
N ASP A 449 20.30 3.84 20.99
CA ASP A 449 21.14 4.70 21.83
C ASP A 449 20.22 5.53 22.74
N LEU A 450 19.96 5.02 23.92
CA LEU A 450 19.03 5.64 24.88
C LEU A 450 19.50 7.04 25.33
N SER A 451 20.80 7.36 25.25
CA SER A 451 21.32 8.68 25.58
C SER A 451 20.82 9.78 24.65
N ARG A 452 20.31 9.41 23.46
CA ARG A 452 19.74 10.32 22.44
C ARG A 452 18.21 10.44 22.52
N MET A 453 17.59 9.68 23.40
CA MET A 453 16.14 9.62 23.53
C MET A 453 15.66 10.42 24.74
N THR A 454 14.49 11.01 24.60
CA THR A 454 13.81 11.66 25.73
C THR A 454 13.04 10.63 26.55
N ALA A 455 12.74 10.97 27.80
CA ALA A 455 11.91 10.13 28.67
C ALA A 455 10.53 9.82 28.04
N GLU A 456 9.94 10.79 27.35
CA GLU A 456 8.66 10.61 26.65
C GLU A 456 8.74 9.62 25.47
N GLU A 457 9.84 9.63 24.70
CA GLU A 457 10.06 8.69 23.62
C GLU A 457 10.28 7.28 24.14
N ILE A 458 11.04 7.12 25.24
CA ILE A 458 11.23 5.84 25.92
C ILE A 458 9.89 5.33 26.48
N GLN A 459 9.09 6.19 27.11
CA GLN A 459 7.78 5.80 27.63
C GLN A 459 6.84 5.37 26.48
N TRP A 460 6.86 6.06 25.36
CA TRP A 460 6.07 5.66 24.18
C TRP A 460 6.42 4.25 23.70
N ILE A 461 7.73 3.91 23.63
CA ILE A 461 8.18 2.56 23.27
C ILE A 461 7.71 1.54 24.29
N ASN A 462 7.82 1.85 25.57
CA ASN A 462 7.37 0.95 26.65
C ASN A 462 5.86 0.65 26.54
N ASP A 463 5.06 1.70 26.33
CA ASP A 463 3.61 1.57 26.16
C ASP A 463 3.26 0.76 24.90
N TYR A 464 3.95 1.02 23.79
CA TYR A 464 3.79 0.27 22.56
C TYR A 464 4.17 -1.20 22.72
N HIS A 465 5.31 -1.50 23.35
CA HIS A 465 5.73 -2.89 23.62
C HIS A 465 4.78 -3.61 24.55
N ALA A 466 4.24 -2.93 25.55
CA ALA A 466 3.23 -3.50 26.44
C ALA A 466 1.95 -3.85 25.67
N TRP A 467 1.51 -2.98 24.76
CA TRP A 467 0.37 -3.23 23.90
C TRP A 467 0.63 -4.37 22.92
N VAL A 468 1.78 -4.41 22.23
CA VAL A 468 2.17 -5.53 21.36
C VAL A 468 2.12 -6.85 22.11
N TYR A 469 2.71 -6.91 23.30
CA TYR A 469 2.70 -8.13 24.11
C TYR A 469 1.27 -8.55 24.51
N ALA A 470 0.44 -7.61 24.93
CA ALA A 470 -0.93 -7.90 25.35
C ALA A 470 -1.79 -8.46 24.20
N GLU A 471 -1.63 -7.93 22.99
CA GLU A 471 -2.42 -8.35 21.83
C GLU A 471 -1.93 -9.64 21.19
N VAL A 472 -0.60 -9.89 21.19
CA VAL A 472 0.00 -10.98 20.41
C VAL A 472 0.25 -12.23 21.27
N ALA A 473 0.69 -12.08 22.53
CA ALA A 473 1.05 -13.22 23.38
C ALA A 473 -0.06 -14.27 23.55
N PRO A 474 -1.36 -13.92 23.66
CA PRO A 474 -2.44 -14.90 23.74
C PRO A 474 -2.60 -15.80 22.51
N LEU A 475 -2.01 -15.42 21.37
CA LEU A 475 -2.10 -16.10 20.09
C LEU A 475 -0.89 -17.00 19.78
N LEU A 476 0.09 -17.03 20.69
CA LEU A 476 1.37 -17.71 20.55
C LEU A 476 1.44 -18.95 21.44
N SER A 477 2.40 -19.84 21.17
CA SER A 477 2.80 -20.86 22.14
C SER A 477 3.41 -20.23 23.40
N GLU A 478 3.44 -20.97 24.52
CA GLU A 478 4.04 -20.50 25.77
C GLU A 478 5.51 -20.08 25.58
N GLU A 479 6.25 -20.79 24.75
CA GLU A 479 7.65 -20.52 24.49
C GLU A 479 7.85 -19.25 23.65
N GLU A 480 7.06 -19.10 22.59
CA GLU A 480 7.05 -17.89 21.75
C GLU A 480 6.61 -16.65 22.55
N ALA A 481 5.56 -16.80 23.39
CA ALA A 481 5.07 -15.72 24.26
C ALA A 481 6.12 -15.32 25.31
N ALA A 482 6.82 -16.29 25.92
CA ALA A 482 7.90 -16.01 26.84
C ALA A 482 9.09 -15.31 26.18
N TRP A 483 9.37 -15.65 24.92
CA TRP A 483 10.39 -14.96 24.13
C TRP A 483 9.95 -13.53 23.79
N LEU A 484 8.72 -13.33 23.29
CA LEU A 484 8.18 -12.00 22.97
C LEU A 484 8.19 -11.10 24.21
N LYS A 485 7.86 -11.65 25.42
CA LYS A 485 7.93 -10.93 26.69
C LYS A 485 9.31 -10.32 26.93
N LYS A 486 10.38 -11.06 26.62
CA LYS A 486 11.75 -10.56 26.77
C LYS A 486 12.06 -9.41 25.80
N LYS A 487 11.50 -9.49 24.55
CA LYS A 487 11.67 -8.42 23.54
C LYS A 487 10.91 -7.15 23.90
N CYS A 488 9.80 -7.29 24.61
CA CYS A 488 8.93 -6.21 25.06
C CYS A 488 9.21 -5.71 26.48
N MET A 489 10.34 -6.09 27.09
CA MET A 489 10.68 -5.60 28.42
C MET A 489 10.86 -4.08 28.45
N PRO A 490 10.34 -3.40 29.49
CA PRO A 490 10.47 -1.97 29.61
C PRO A 490 11.94 -1.51 29.63
N LEU A 491 12.20 -0.44 28.90
CA LEU A 491 13.45 0.30 28.97
C LEU A 491 13.42 1.20 30.21
N ALA A 492 14.60 1.39 30.84
CA ALA A 492 14.72 2.36 31.92
C ALA A 492 14.59 3.80 31.37
N VAL A 493 13.75 4.59 32.03
CA VAL A 493 13.52 6.01 31.73
C VAL A 493 14.59 6.87 32.39
#